data_9a9afa807e3c86edfc25ab84bde6e608
#
_entry.id   9a9afa807e3c86edfc25ab84bde6e608
#
_cell.length_a   1.000
_cell.length_b   1.000
_cell.length_c   1.000
_cell.angle_alpha   90.00
_cell.angle_beta   90.00
_cell.angle_gamma   90.00
#
_symmetry.space_group_name_H-M   'P 1'
#
loop_
_entity.id
_entity.type
_entity.pdbx_description
1 polymer ?
#
loop_
_entity_poly.entity_id
_entity_poly.type
_entity_poly.pdbx_seq_one_letter_code
_entity_poly.pdbx_strand_id
1 'polypeptide(L)' 'MATRRVKLSFPGELIKEPVIYQLGQRFRIVTNIRRADVTADYGWVVLEAQGDDEEIQRALDWATDLGVRVDPVEGDLIAG' A
#
# COMPACT_ATOMS: atom_id res chain seq x y z
N MET A 1 -15.71 -7.31 7.35
CA MET A 1 -14.58 -6.39 7.11
C MET A 1 -13.29 -7.18 7.13
N ALA A 2 -12.47 -6.96 6.14
CA ALA A 2 -11.22 -7.67 6.00
C ALA A 2 -10.04 -6.75 6.32
N THR A 3 -8.91 -7.34 6.65
CA THR A 3 -7.65 -6.63 6.82
C THR A 3 -6.59 -7.36 6.03
N ARG A 4 -5.88 -6.62 5.19
CA ARG A 4 -4.75 -7.17 4.46
C ARG A 4 -3.50 -6.35 4.71
N ARG A 5 -2.39 -7.04 4.82
CA ARG A 5 -1.09 -6.41 4.98
C ARG A 5 -0.32 -6.55 3.68
N VAL A 6 0.15 -5.45 3.14
CA VAL A 6 0.86 -5.43 1.86
C VAL A 6 2.08 -4.54 1.95
N LYS A 7 3.07 -4.85 1.11
CA LYS A 7 4.22 -4.00 0.92
C LYS A 7 4.08 -3.31 -0.43
N LEU A 8 4.07 -1.99 -0.40
CA LEU A 8 4.03 -1.18 -1.61
C LEU A 8 5.44 -0.66 -1.87
N SER A 9 5.95 -0.90 -3.06
CA SER A 9 7.25 -0.40 -3.46
C SER A 9 7.06 0.64 -4.55
N PHE A 10 7.63 1.82 -4.34
CA PHE A 10 7.45 2.98 -5.20
C PHE A 10 8.74 3.27 -5.96
N PRO A 11 8.81 2.97 -7.25
CA PRO A 11 9.98 3.34 -8.03
C PRO A 11 9.95 4.81 -8.42
N GLY A 12 11.12 5.37 -8.53
CA GLY A 12 11.39 6.67 -9.13
C GLY A 12 10.29 7.73 -9.04
N GLU A 13 9.62 7.92 -10.14
CA GLU A 13 8.62 8.99 -10.27
C GLU A 13 7.46 8.86 -9.28
N LEU A 14 7.12 7.65 -8.91
CA LEU A 14 5.96 7.44 -8.05
C LEU A 14 6.21 7.81 -6.59
N ILE A 15 7.46 8.00 -6.21
CA ILE A 15 7.78 8.39 -4.83
C ILE A 15 7.19 9.76 -4.49
N LYS A 16 6.95 10.58 -5.50
CA LYS A 16 6.42 11.93 -5.31
C LYS A 16 4.90 11.96 -5.34
N GLU A 17 4.26 10.88 -5.73
CA GLU A 17 2.80 10.81 -5.82
C GLU A 17 2.20 10.43 -4.48
N PRO A 18 1.13 11.09 -4.04
CA PRO A 18 0.51 10.78 -2.77
C PRO A 18 -0.40 9.55 -2.88
N VAL A 19 0.20 8.41 -3.24
CA VAL A 19 -0.55 7.19 -3.54
C VAL A 19 -1.36 6.70 -2.34
N ILE A 20 -0.74 6.68 -1.16
CA ILE A 20 -1.43 6.16 0.03
C ILE A 20 -2.63 7.04 0.40
N TYR A 21 -2.46 8.35 0.30
CA TYR A 21 -3.56 9.27 0.51
C TYR A 21 -4.69 9.01 -0.48
N GLN A 22 -4.32 8.83 -1.76
CA GLN A 22 -5.30 8.59 -2.82
C GLN A 22 -6.03 7.26 -2.63
N LEU A 23 -5.36 6.25 -2.11
CA LEU A 23 -6.02 4.98 -1.80
C LEU A 23 -7.19 5.21 -0.86
N GLY A 24 -6.98 5.98 0.20
CA GLY A 24 -8.03 6.27 1.16
C GLY A 24 -9.11 7.19 0.63
N GLN A 25 -8.79 8.02 -0.36
CA GLN A 25 -9.76 8.95 -0.95
C GLN A 25 -10.63 8.28 -2.01
N ARG A 26 -10.04 7.40 -2.81
CA ARG A 26 -10.75 6.78 -3.94
C ARG A 26 -11.53 5.55 -3.56
N PHE A 27 -11.13 4.88 -2.51
CA PHE A 27 -11.70 3.59 -2.13
C PHE A 27 -12.15 3.64 -0.67
N ARG A 28 -13.13 2.82 -0.35
CA ARG A 28 -13.65 2.74 1.02
C ARG A 28 -12.78 1.82 1.85
N ILE A 29 -11.55 2.23 2.05
CA ILE A 29 -10.60 1.49 2.85
C ILE A 29 -9.93 2.43 3.83
N VAL A 30 -9.47 1.87 4.93
CA VAL A 30 -8.66 2.58 5.90
C VAL A 30 -7.27 2.00 5.83
N THR A 31 -6.27 2.85 5.70
CA THR A 31 -4.88 2.42 5.63
C THR A 31 -4.14 2.80 6.89
N ASN A 32 -3.24 1.92 7.32
CA ASN A 32 -2.40 2.17 8.47
C ASN A 32 -0.97 1.74 8.13
N ILE A 33 -0.04 2.69 8.19
CA ILE A 33 1.36 2.40 7.89
C ILE A 33 1.98 1.69 9.06
N ARG A 34 2.58 0.53 8.79
CA ARG A 34 3.24 -0.27 9.81
C ARG A 34 4.76 -0.06 9.80
N ARG A 35 5.33 0.06 8.61
CA ARG A 35 6.75 0.32 8.42
C ARG A 35 6.94 1.05 7.11
N ALA A 36 7.99 1.83 7.03
CA ALA A 36 8.31 2.53 5.80
C ALA A 36 9.79 2.87 5.76
N ASP A 37 10.32 2.93 4.56
CA ASP A 37 11.67 3.43 4.33
C ASP A 37 11.62 4.17 3.00
N VAL A 38 11.72 5.48 3.05
CA VAL A 38 11.55 6.34 1.88
C VAL A 38 12.77 7.21 1.70
N THR A 39 13.34 7.17 0.50
CA THR A 39 14.42 8.06 0.11
C THR A 39 13.93 8.97 -1.01
N ALA A 40 14.82 9.81 -1.53
CA ALA A 40 14.47 10.70 -2.63
C ALA A 40 14.12 9.95 -3.93
N ASP A 41 14.72 8.77 -4.12
CA ASP A 41 14.63 8.06 -5.39
C ASP A 41 13.82 6.77 -5.33
N TYR A 42 13.56 6.28 -4.14
CA TYR A 42 12.92 5.00 -3.98
C TYR A 42 12.29 4.92 -2.58
N GLY A 43 11.26 4.12 -2.46
CA GLY A 43 10.67 3.91 -1.16
C GLY A 43 9.79 2.68 -1.13
N TRP A 44 9.59 2.16 0.05
CA TRP A 44 8.63 1.10 0.27
C TRP A 44 7.88 1.36 1.57
N VAL A 45 6.66 0.88 1.62
CA VAL A 45 5.78 1.03 2.77
C VAL A 45 5.06 -0.29 2.98
N VAL A 46 5.06 -0.76 4.22
CA VAL A 46 4.20 -1.86 4.62
C VAL A 46 3.00 -1.26 5.31
N LEU A 47 1.83 -1.55 4.78
CA LEU A 47 0.61 -1.02 5.35
C LEU A 47 -0.45 -2.11 5.52
N GLU A 48 -1.38 -1.83 6.41
CA GLU A 48 -2.59 -2.61 6.56
C GLU A 48 -3.73 -1.86 5.92
N ALA A 49 -4.51 -2.55 5.11
CA ALA A 49 -5.71 -2.00 4.51
C ALA A 49 -6.92 -2.72 5.09
N GLN A 50 -7.88 -1.96 5.59
CA GLN A 50 -9.12 -2.49 6.16
C GLN A 50 -10.30 -2.05 5.33
N GLY A 51 -11.22 -2.96 5.10
CA GLY A 51 -12.45 -2.68 4.38
C GLY A 51 -13.02 -3.98 3.83
N ASP A 52 -13.97 -3.86 2.91
CA ASP A 52 -14.45 -5.04 2.20
C ASP A 52 -13.33 -5.58 1.34
N ASP A 53 -13.20 -6.90 1.29
CA ASP A 53 -12.11 -7.53 0.58
C ASP A 53 -12.08 -7.14 -0.90
N GLU A 54 -13.24 -7.04 -1.53
CA GLU A 54 -13.31 -6.60 -2.92
C GLU A 54 -12.82 -5.17 -3.10
N GLU A 55 -13.13 -4.31 -2.16
CA GLU A 55 -12.70 -2.92 -2.23
C GLU A 55 -11.20 -2.80 -2.05
N ILE A 56 -10.64 -3.58 -1.11
CA ILE A 56 -9.21 -3.64 -0.93
C ILE A 56 -8.53 -4.09 -2.21
N GLN A 57 -9.06 -5.13 -2.84
CA GLN A 57 -8.48 -5.64 -4.07
C GLN A 57 -8.50 -4.58 -5.19
N ARG A 58 -9.61 -3.87 -5.33
CA ARG A 58 -9.69 -2.80 -6.34
C ARG A 58 -8.69 -1.69 -6.07
N ALA A 59 -8.49 -1.35 -4.81
CA ALA A 59 -7.52 -0.34 -4.43
C ALA A 59 -6.09 -0.78 -4.80
N LEU A 60 -5.77 -2.04 -4.50
CA LEU A 60 -4.45 -2.57 -4.82
C LEU A 60 -4.23 -2.69 -6.32
N ASP A 61 -5.26 -3.06 -7.06
CA ASP A 61 -5.18 -3.11 -8.53
C ASP A 61 -4.93 -1.73 -9.12
N TRP A 62 -5.59 -0.72 -8.56
CA TRP A 62 -5.38 0.66 -9.00
C TRP A 62 -3.90 1.08 -8.77
N ALA A 63 -3.35 0.75 -7.61
CA ALA A 63 -1.95 1.05 -7.31
C ALA A 63 -1.01 0.34 -8.28
N THR A 64 -1.31 -0.93 -8.56
CA THR A 64 -0.51 -1.71 -9.51
C THR A 64 -0.55 -1.09 -10.90
N ASP A 65 -1.70 -0.61 -11.32
CA ASP A 65 -1.85 0.03 -12.63
C ASP A 65 -1.05 1.33 -12.73
N LEU A 66 -0.83 2.00 -11.62
CA LEU A 66 0.03 3.18 -11.59
C LEU A 66 1.51 2.84 -11.71
N GLY A 67 1.88 1.61 -11.48
CA GLY A 67 3.28 1.18 -11.48
C GLY A 67 3.85 0.90 -10.10
N VAL A 68 3.02 0.92 -9.06
CA VAL A 68 3.45 0.54 -7.72
C VAL A 68 3.53 -0.99 -7.66
N ARG A 69 4.61 -1.50 -7.12
CA ARG A 69 4.72 -2.93 -6.89
C ARG A 69 4.00 -3.26 -5.59
N VAL A 70 3.09 -4.22 -5.65
CA VAL A 70 2.30 -4.64 -4.50
C VAL A 70 2.64 -6.09 -4.18
N ASP A 71 3.17 -6.32 -2.99
CA ASP A 71 3.51 -7.68 -2.53
C ASP A 71 2.72 -7.98 -1.26
N PRO A 72 2.13 -9.15 -1.15
CA PRO A 72 1.46 -9.53 0.09
C PRO A 72 2.49 -9.77 1.19
N VAL A 73 2.11 -9.46 2.42
CA VAL A 73 2.93 -9.73 3.59
C VAL A 73 2.18 -10.69 4.47
N GLU A 74 2.78 -11.83 4.73
CA GLU A 74 2.17 -12.85 5.56
C GLU A 74 2.75 -12.83 6.96
N GLY A 75 1.89 -13.15 7.91
CA GLY A 75 2.30 -13.21 9.30
C GLY A 75 2.64 -11.84 9.86
N ASP A 76 3.28 -11.85 10.99
CA ASP A 76 3.68 -10.62 11.65
C ASP A 76 4.98 -10.09 11.07
N LEU A 77 5.11 -8.78 11.15
CA LEU A 77 6.29 -8.09 10.66
C LEU A 77 7.30 -7.85 11.76
N ILE A 78 7.30 -8.70 12.73
CA ILE A 78 8.13 -8.54 13.90
C ILE A 78 9.60 -8.55 13.58
N ALA A 79 9.97 -9.37 12.63
CA ALA A 79 11.35 -9.49 12.27
C ALA A 79 11.81 -8.39 11.35
N GLY A 80 10.87 -7.67 10.89
CA GLY A 80 11.15 -6.65 9.89
C GLY A 80 12.11 -5.67 10.39
#